data_9a096f1971017240af8d43df904e826e
#
_entry.id   9a096f1971017240af8d43df904e826e
#
_cell.length_a   1.000
_cell.length_b   1.000
_cell.length_c   1.000
_cell.angle_alpha   90.00
_cell.angle_beta   90.00
_cell.angle_gamma   90.00
#
_symmetry.space_group_name_H-M   'P 1'
#
loop_
_entity.id
_entity.type
_entity.pdbx_description
1 polymer ?
#
loop_
_entity_poly.entity_id
_entity_poly.type
_entity_poly.pdbx_seq_one_letter_code
_entity_poly.pdbx_strand_id
1 'polypeptide(L)'
;PNEDIVYLGDTDRAPYGEKTIADVRRYALQCLDRLVAHGVKALLIACNTASSAVLRDARERYGVPVIDVIMPAARRASAATRNGRIGVICTEATARSLSYEDALAAVPGITLTTQACPKFVPFVEEGITSGPELEAIAREYLAPIQEAGCDTLILGCTHYPLLAGLISYVLGDGVTLISSSH
;
A
#
# COMPACT_ATOMS: atom_id res chain seq x y z
N PRO A 1 -7.32 20.26 -7.52
CA PRO A 1 -8.62 19.72 -7.90
C PRO A 1 -9.70 20.75 -7.59
N ASN A 2 -10.73 20.85 -8.46
CA ASN A 2 -11.86 21.77 -8.27
C ASN A 2 -13.04 21.05 -7.56
N GLU A 3 -12.73 20.12 -6.67
CA GLU A 3 -13.71 19.28 -6.00
C GLU A 3 -13.60 19.46 -4.50
N ASP A 4 -14.73 19.52 -3.82
CA ASP A 4 -14.79 19.51 -2.36
C ASP A 4 -14.44 18.11 -1.83
N ILE A 5 -13.60 18.07 -0.82
CA ILE A 5 -13.11 16.83 -0.22
C ILE A 5 -13.62 16.70 1.21
N VAL A 6 -14.29 15.59 1.50
CA VAL A 6 -14.61 15.16 2.86
C VAL A 6 -13.60 14.08 3.27
N TYR A 7 -12.82 14.35 4.31
CA TYR A 7 -11.83 13.41 4.83
C TYR A 7 -12.30 12.77 6.13
N LEU A 8 -12.13 11.45 6.23
CA LEU A 8 -12.38 10.69 7.45
C LEU A 8 -11.17 9.79 7.75
N GLY A 9 -10.50 10.04 8.86
CA GLY A 9 -9.44 9.19 9.42
C GLY A 9 -9.95 8.38 10.60
N ASP A 10 -9.70 7.06 10.59
CA ASP A 10 -10.07 6.15 11.68
C ASP A 10 -8.96 6.09 12.74
N THR A 11 -8.73 7.21 13.41
CA THR A 11 -7.62 7.39 14.35
C THR A 11 -7.70 6.51 15.59
N ASP A 12 -8.91 6.21 16.06
CA ASP A 12 -9.13 5.39 17.27
C ASP A 12 -8.74 3.93 17.08
N ARG A 13 -8.77 3.44 15.83
CA ARG A 13 -8.52 2.04 15.49
C ARG A 13 -7.28 1.83 14.64
N ALA A 14 -6.52 2.89 14.36
CA ALA A 14 -5.21 2.80 13.71
C ALA A 14 -4.20 2.15 14.69
N PRO A 15 -3.10 1.53 14.18
CA PRO A 15 -2.85 1.17 12.78
C PRO A 15 -3.62 -0.09 12.34
N TYR A 16 -3.91 -0.18 11.03
CA TYR A 16 -4.65 -1.32 10.46
C TYR A 16 -3.76 -2.52 10.08
N GLY A 17 -2.45 -2.30 9.95
CA GLY A 17 -1.51 -3.27 9.35
C GLY A 17 -1.38 -4.60 10.08
N GLU A 18 -1.61 -4.62 11.40
CA GLU A 18 -1.50 -5.81 12.27
C GLU A 18 -2.86 -6.46 12.52
N LYS A 19 -3.95 -5.82 12.11
CA LYS A 19 -5.31 -6.32 12.36
C LYS A 19 -5.69 -7.45 11.40
N THR A 20 -6.73 -8.20 11.78
CA THR A 20 -7.31 -9.19 10.89
C THR A 20 -8.00 -8.51 9.71
N ILE A 21 -8.02 -9.14 8.55
CA ILE A 21 -8.75 -8.64 7.37
C ILE A 21 -10.22 -8.40 7.70
N ALA A 22 -10.84 -9.26 8.51
CA ALA A 22 -12.23 -9.13 8.93
C ALA A 22 -12.48 -7.86 9.76
N ASP A 23 -11.57 -7.53 10.68
CA ASP A 23 -11.67 -6.31 11.47
C ASP A 23 -11.46 -5.06 10.62
N VAL A 24 -10.43 -5.05 9.77
CA VAL A 24 -10.17 -3.93 8.85
C VAL A 24 -11.37 -3.70 7.94
N ARG A 25 -11.93 -4.77 7.36
CA ARG A 25 -13.15 -4.71 6.54
C ARG A 25 -14.31 -4.07 7.28
N ARG A 26 -14.60 -4.53 8.49
CA ARG A 26 -15.67 -3.99 9.32
C ARG A 26 -15.46 -2.51 9.60
N TYR A 27 -14.28 -2.10 10.00
CA TYR A 27 -13.94 -0.70 10.32
C TYR A 27 -14.00 0.21 9.10
N ALA A 28 -13.42 -0.24 8.00
CA ALA A 28 -13.43 0.53 6.76
C ALA A 28 -14.87 0.72 6.23
N LEU A 29 -15.72 -0.31 6.25
CA LEU A 29 -17.12 -0.17 5.87
C LEU A 29 -17.88 0.85 6.75
N GLN A 30 -17.65 0.86 8.07
CA GLN A 30 -18.24 1.86 8.95
C GLN A 30 -17.81 3.30 8.60
N CYS A 31 -16.54 3.50 8.21
CA CYS A 31 -16.05 4.79 7.75
C CYS A 31 -16.69 5.18 6.40
N LEU A 32 -16.77 4.25 5.46
CA LEU A 32 -17.39 4.49 4.15
C LEU A 32 -18.88 4.78 4.25
N ASP A 33 -19.63 4.07 5.13
CA ASP A 33 -21.04 4.35 5.40
C ASP A 33 -21.26 5.79 5.87
N ARG A 34 -20.37 6.31 6.74
CA ARG A 34 -20.44 7.71 7.18
C ARG A 34 -20.19 8.68 6.04
N LEU A 35 -19.20 8.42 5.19
CA LEU A 35 -18.90 9.27 4.03
C LEU A 35 -20.07 9.29 3.04
N VAL A 36 -20.67 8.14 2.75
CA VAL A 36 -21.86 8.06 1.88
C VAL A 36 -23.04 8.83 2.45
N ALA A 37 -23.25 8.81 3.77
CA ALA A 37 -24.28 9.59 4.42
C ALA A 37 -24.12 11.12 4.26
N HIS A 38 -22.90 11.60 3.95
CA HIS A 38 -22.63 13.00 3.60
C HIS A 38 -22.95 13.34 2.14
N GLY A 39 -23.45 12.39 1.35
CA GLY A 39 -23.81 12.65 -0.06
C GLY A 39 -22.64 12.80 -1.00
N VAL A 40 -21.52 12.13 -0.73
CA VAL A 40 -20.33 12.16 -1.59
C VAL A 40 -20.64 11.52 -2.95
N LYS A 41 -20.02 12.03 -4.01
CA LYS A 41 -20.19 11.51 -5.38
C LYS A 41 -19.20 10.42 -5.77
N ALA A 42 -18.15 10.22 -4.98
CA ALA A 42 -17.16 9.15 -5.13
C ALA A 42 -16.49 8.88 -3.78
N LEU A 43 -15.97 7.67 -3.61
CA LEU A 43 -15.18 7.26 -2.46
C LEU A 43 -13.75 6.97 -2.89
N LEU A 44 -12.78 7.47 -2.13
CA LEU A 44 -11.37 7.14 -2.30
C LEU A 44 -10.86 6.44 -1.03
N ILE A 45 -10.41 5.20 -1.17
CA ILE A 45 -9.79 4.44 -0.09
C ILE A 45 -8.28 4.62 -0.18
N ALA A 46 -7.75 5.60 0.56
CA ALA A 46 -6.34 6.00 0.47
C ALA A 46 -5.37 5.04 1.20
N CYS A 47 -5.86 4.12 2.02
CA CYS A 47 -5.07 3.12 2.74
C CYS A 47 -4.98 1.81 1.98
N ASN A 48 -3.76 1.27 1.78
CA ASN A 48 -3.55 -0.02 1.11
C ASN A 48 -4.21 -1.17 1.87
N THR A 49 -4.04 -1.23 3.19
CA THR A 49 -4.63 -2.27 4.03
C THR A 49 -6.17 -2.22 4.00
N ALA A 50 -6.76 -1.04 4.04
CA ALA A 50 -8.21 -0.91 3.89
C ALA A 50 -8.67 -1.28 2.46
N SER A 51 -7.97 -0.81 1.43
CA SER A 51 -8.27 -1.18 0.02
C SER A 51 -8.26 -2.69 -0.16
N SER A 52 -7.25 -3.38 0.37
CA SER A 52 -7.14 -4.84 0.26
C SER A 52 -8.25 -5.60 0.96
N ALA A 53 -8.80 -5.02 2.04
CA ALA A 53 -9.82 -5.67 2.86
C ALA A 53 -11.25 -5.43 2.38
N VAL A 54 -11.53 -4.29 1.71
CA VAL A 54 -12.92 -3.82 1.55
C VAL A 54 -13.32 -3.44 0.14
N LEU A 55 -12.39 -3.36 -0.81
CA LEU A 55 -12.68 -2.80 -2.15
C LEU A 55 -13.84 -3.48 -2.86
N ARG A 56 -13.87 -4.81 -2.86
CA ARG A 56 -14.93 -5.58 -3.50
C ARG A 56 -16.28 -5.28 -2.86
N ASP A 57 -16.36 -5.38 -1.53
CA ASP A 57 -17.60 -5.13 -0.79
C ASP A 57 -18.10 -3.71 -0.98
N ALA A 58 -17.18 -2.73 -0.98
CA ALA A 58 -17.52 -1.34 -1.17
C ALA A 58 -18.11 -1.09 -2.56
N ARG A 59 -17.56 -1.70 -3.61
CA ARG A 59 -18.08 -1.60 -4.99
C ARG A 59 -19.45 -2.26 -5.16
N GLU A 60 -19.72 -3.34 -4.43
CA GLU A 60 -21.02 -4.01 -4.44
C GLU A 60 -22.07 -3.26 -3.60
N ARG A 61 -21.63 -2.59 -2.50
CA ARG A 61 -22.51 -1.96 -1.51
C ARG A 61 -22.95 -0.54 -1.89
N TYR A 62 -22.07 0.23 -2.53
CA TYR A 62 -22.32 1.67 -2.73
C TYR A 62 -22.62 1.99 -4.19
N GLY A 63 -23.63 2.83 -4.40
CA GLY A 63 -24.02 3.32 -5.72
C GLY A 63 -23.12 4.41 -6.31
N VAL A 64 -22.00 4.72 -5.67
CA VAL A 64 -21.00 5.70 -6.12
C VAL A 64 -19.70 5.01 -6.52
N PRO A 65 -18.89 5.57 -7.42
CA PRO A 65 -17.58 5.02 -7.76
C PRO A 65 -16.69 4.88 -6.53
N VAL A 66 -16.02 3.72 -6.41
CA VAL A 66 -15.04 3.44 -5.35
C VAL A 66 -13.67 3.26 -5.98
N ILE A 67 -12.75 4.14 -5.62
CA ILE A 67 -11.37 4.21 -6.09
C ILE A 67 -10.45 3.68 -4.98
N ASP A 68 -9.52 2.83 -5.35
CA ASP A 68 -8.49 2.28 -4.48
C ASP A 68 -7.10 2.78 -4.86
N VAL A 69 -6.09 2.47 -4.03
CA VAL A 69 -4.69 2.83 -4.28
C VAL A 69 -3.82 1.67 -4.78
N ILE A 70 -4.32 0.42 -4.76
CA ILE A 70 -3.58 -0.77 -5.18
C ILE A 70 -3.49 -0.86 -6.71
N MET A 71 -4.63 -0.80 -7.40
CA MET A 71 -4.67 -0.92 -8.87
C MET A 71 -3.86 0.18 -9.58
N PRO A 72 -3.95 1.46 -9.21
CA PRO A 72 -3.10 2.49 -9.80
C PRO A 72 -1.61 2.23 -9.59
N ALA A 73 -1.20 1.81 -8.39
CA ALA A 73 0.20 1.48 -8.11
C ALA A 73 0.69 0.28 -8.93
N ALA A 74 -0.10 -0.78 -9.03
CA ALA A 74 0.22 -1.95 -9.84
C ALA A 74 0.39 -1.60 -11.33
N ARG A 75 -0.51 -0.78 -11.90
CA ARG A 75 -0.41 -0.30 -13.29
C ARG A 75 0.86 0.52 -13.53
N ARG A 76 1.18 1.43 -12.61
CA ARG A 76 2.39 2.26 -12.71
C ARG A 76 3.66 1.41 -12.62
N ALA A 77 3.69 0.44 -11.70
CA ALA A 77 4.82 -0.48 -11.56
C ALA A 77 5.02 -1.34 -12.81
N SER A 78 3.93 -1.86 -13.39
CA SER A 78 3.98 -2.62 -14.65
C SER A 78 4.49 -1.79 -15.82
N ALA A 79 4.17 -0.50 -15.86
CA ALA A 79 4.67 0.40 -16.90
C ALA A 79 6.13 0.84 -16.67
N ALA A 80 6.61 0.83 -15.43
CA ALA A 80 7.95 1.29 -15.07
C ALA A 80 9.03 0.20 -15.14
N THR A 81 8.65 -1.05 -14.89
CA THR A 81 9.61 -2.17 -14.89
C THR A 81 10.20 -2.42 -16.27
N ARG A 82 11.49 -2.74 -16.29
CA ARG A 82 12.25 -3.05 -17.52
C ARG A 82 12.52 -4.55 -17.65
N ASN A 83 12.60 -5.27 -16.51
CA ASN A 83 12.91 -6.70 -16.47
C ASN A 83 11.72 -7.57 -16.07
N GLY A 84 10.55 -6.98 -15.78
CA GLY A 84 9.36 -7.67 -15.37
C GLY A 84 9.37 -8.14 -13.91
N ARG A 85 10.40 -7.81 -13.12
CA ARG A 85 10.51 -8.20 -11.71
C ARG A 85 10.15 -7.02 -10.83
N ILE A 86 8.98 -7.11 -10.20
CA ILE A 86 8.43 -6.08 -9.34
C ILE A 86 8.46 -6.56 -7.89
N GLY A 87 8.93 -5.74 -6.99
CA GLY A 87 8.76 -5.91 -5.55
C GLY A 87 7.57 -5.12 -5.03
N VAL A 88 6.96 -5.59 -3.95
CA VAL A 88 6.06 -4.79 -3.12
C VAL A 88 6.42 -4.97 -1.65
N ILE A 89 6.62 -3.86 -0.95
CA ILE A 89 6.68 -3.84 0.49
C ILE A 89 5.35 -3.32 1.02
N CYS A 90 4.79 -3.98 2.03
CA CYS A 90 3.47 -3.67 2.55
C CYS A 90 3.30 -4.11 4.01
N THR A 91 2.13 -3.87 4.58
CA THR A 91 1.78 -4.40 5.91
C THR A 91 1.50 -5.91 5.82
N GLU A 92 1.52 -6.59 6.97
CA GLU A 92 1.17 -8.01 7.02
C GLU A 92 -0.25 -8.28 6.51
N ALA A 93 -1.21 -7.45 6.88
CA ALA A 93 -2.58 -7.61 6.42
C ALA A 93 -2.69 -7.48 4.89
N THR A 94 -1.98 -6.53 4.28
CA THR A 94 -1.94 -6.37 2.81
C THR A 94 -1.26 -7.57 2.15
N ALA A 95 -0.13 -8.06 2.70
CA ALA A 95 0.55 -9.25 2.16
C ALA A 95 -0.36 -10.49 2.21
N ARG A 96 -1.02 -10.73 3.34
CA ARG A 96 -1.96 -11.86 3.48
C ARG A 96 -3.18 -11.78 2.57
N SER A 97 -3.57 -10.60 2.13
CA SER A 97 -4.72 -10.39 1.25
C SER A 97 -4.47 -10.84 -0.20
N LEU A 98 -3.22 -10.96 -0.62
CA LEU A 98 -2.79 -11.23 -2.00
C LEU A 98 -3.31 -10.20 -3.03
N SER A 99 -3.69 -9.00 -2.59
CA SER A 99 -4.31 -8.00 -3.47
C SER A 99 -3.37 -7.45 -4.55
N TYR A 100 -2.07 -7.40 -4.30
CA TYR A 100 -1.08 -7.02 -5.32
C TYR A 100 -0.81 -8.16 -6.30
N GLU A 101 -0.80 -9.40 -5.84
CA GLU A 101 -0.74 -10.60 -6.66
C GLU A 101 -1.92 -10.63 -7.64
N ASP A 102 -3.14 -10.44 -7.14
CA ASP A 102 -4.35 -10.39 -7.96
C ASP A 102 -4.32 -9.23 -8.97
N ALA A 103 -3.85 -8.05 -8.53
CA ALA A 103 -3.76 -6.88 -9.39
C ALA A 103 -2.77 -7.04 -10.56
N LEU A 104 -1.74 -7.87 -10.40
CA LEU A 104 -0.68 -8.11 -11.39
C LEU A 104 -0.83 -9.45 -12.13
N ALA A 105 -1.70 -10.36 -11.67
CA ALA A 105 -1.86 -11.71 -12.22
C ALA A 105 -2.18 -11.74 -13.72
N ALA A 106 -2.90 -10.74 -14.22
CA ALA A 106 -3.27 -10.66 -15.63
C ALA A 106 -2.24 -9.96 -16.51
N VAL A 107 -1.13 -9.48 -15.95
CA VAL A 107 -0.09 -8.76 -16.70
C VAL A 107 0.99 -9.74 -17.14
N PRO A 108 1.13 -10.03 -18.46
CA PRO A 108 2.11 -10.98 -18.92
C PRO A 108 3.55 -10.56 -18.61
N GLY A 109 4.41 -11.52 -18.27
CA GLY A 109 5.84 -11.28 -18.06
C GLY A 109 6.20 -10.60 -16.74
N ILE A 110 5.24 -10.41 -15.82
CA ILE A 110 5.49 -9.88 -14.49
C ILE A 110 5.69 -11.02 -13.49
N THR A 111 6.73 -10.87 -12.67
CA THR A 111 6.97 -11.66 -11.46
C THR A 111 6.95 -10.72 -10.26
N LEU A 112 6.10 -11.00 -9.27
CA LEU A 112 5.97 -10.20 -8.07
C LEU A 112 6.69 -10.87 -6.89
N THR A 113 7.44 -10.07 -6.13
CA THR A 113 8.00 -10.46 -4.83
C THR A 113 7.37 -9.59 -3.75
N THR A 114 6.60 -10.20 -2.86
CA THR A 114 5.91 -9.50 -1.77
C THR A 114 6.66 -9.66 -0.46
N GLN A 115 6.93 -8.54 0.22
CA GLN A 115 7.57 -8.52 1.53
C GLN A 115 6.76 -7.71 2.53
N ALA A 116 6.31 -8.35 3.60
CA ALA A 116 5.70 -7.65 4.73
C ALA A 116 6.78 -6.96 5.59
N CYS A 117 6.51 -5.69 5.96
CA CYS A 117 7.45 -4.85 6.72
C CYS A 117 6.76 -4.24 7.96
N PRO A 118 6.31 -5.06 8.93
CA PRO A 118 5.49 -4.59 10.05
C PRO A 118 6.17 -3.54 10.92
N LYS A 119 7.49 -3.58 11.08
CA LYS A 119 8.22 -2.63 11.94
C LYS A 119 8.31 -1.22 11.36
N PHE A 120 8.09 -1.01 10.06
CA PHE A 120 8.24 0.32 9.45
C PHE A 120 7.18 1.33 9.95
N VAL A 121 5.93 0.88 10.15
CA VAL A 121 4.85 1.77 10.61
C VAL A 121 5.15 2.36 11.98
N PRO A 122 5.52 1.59 13.03
CA PRO A 122 5.89 2.15 14.34
C PRO A 122 6.98 3.21 14.26
N PHE A 123 8.07 2.98 13.52
CA PHE A 123 9.14 3.98 13.37
C PHE A 123 8.62 5.27 12.74
N VAL A 124 7.82 5.18 11.69
CA VAL A 124 7.26 6.36 11.02
C VAL A 124 6.30 7.12 11.94
N GLU A 125 5.46 6.42 12.71
CA GLU A 125 4.55 7.03 13.68
C GLU A 125 5.29 7.76 14.81
N GLU A 126 6.48 7.29 15.17
CA GLU A 126 7.39 7.97 16.11
C GLU A 126 8.21 9.09 15.47
N GLY A 127 8.04 9.34 14.16
CA GLY A 127 8.78 10.33 13.42
C GLY A 127 10.22 9.93 13.07
N ILE A 128 10.58 8.65 13.23
CA ILE A 128 11.90 8.10 12.95
C ILE A 128 11.94 7.63 11.51
N THR A 129 12.72 8.31 10.67
CA THR A 129 12.85 7.99 9.24
C THR A 129 14.28 7.61 8.82
N SER A 130 15.20 7.57 9.77
CA SER A 130 16.62 7.23 9.57
C SER A 130 17.24 6.71 10.87
N GLY A 131 18.47 6.21 10.78
CA GLY A 131 19.24 5.74 11.93
C GLY A 131 19.64 4.27 11.78
N PRO A 132 20.67 3.83 12.55
CA PRO A 132 21.30 2.52 12.35
C PRO A 132 20.35 1.35 12.60
N GLU A 133 19.43 1.45 13.55
CA GLU A 133 18.47 0.40 13.85
C GLU A 133 17.46 0.23 12.69
N LEU A 134 16.87 1.35 12.22
CA LEU A 134 15.93 1.31 11.10
C LEU A 134 16.61 0.89 9.81
N GLU A 135 17.88 1.29 9.58
CA GLU A 135 18.67 0.83 8.43
C GLU A 135 18.89 -0.69 8.46
N ALA A 136 19.24 -1.27 9.63
CA ALA A 136 19.42 -2.72 9.77
C ALA A 136 18.11 -3.46 9.43
N ILE A 137 16.98 -3.00 9.94
CA ILE A 137 15.64 -3.53 9.64
C ILE A 137 15.31 -3.40 8.14
N ALA A 138 15.63 -2.24 7.54
CA ALA A 138 15.39 -2.03 6.12
C ALA A 138 16.21 -2.99 5.25
N ARG A 139 17.47 -3.22 5.59
CA ARG A 139 18.33 -4.19 4.89
C ARG A 139 17.77 -5.62 4.97
N GLU A 140 17.30 -6.03 6.14
CA GLU A 140 16.66 -7.34 6.33
C GLU A 140 15.41 -7.48 5.47
N TYR A 141 14.50 -6.50 5.50
CA TYR A 141 13.25 -6.53 4.75
C TYR A 141 13.44 -6.41 3.22
N LEU A 142 14.46 -5.69 2.78
CA LEU A 142 14.70 -5.46 1.36
C LEU A 142 15.60 -6.53 0.72
N ALA A 143 16.24 -7.40 1.50
CA ALA A 143 17.07 -8.48 0.98
C ALA A 143 16.32 -9.39 -0.03
N PRO A 144 15.10 -9.88 0.23
CA PRO A 144 14.36 -10.67 -0.76
C PRO A 144 14.06 -9.94 -2.06
N ILE A 145 13.86 -8.62 -2.00
CA ILE A 145 13.62 -7.77 -3.17
C ILE A 145 14.88 -7.68 -4.03
N GLN A 146 16.06 -7.51 -3.39
CA GLN A 146 17.36 -7.48 -4.06
C GLN A 146 17.71 -8.85 -4.66
N GLU A 147 17.51 -9.94 -3.90
CA GLU A 147 17.77 -11.32 -4.33
C GLU A 147 16.90 -11.73 -5.52
N ALA A 148 15.64 -11.27 -5.56
CA ALA A 148 14.75 -11.47 -6.69
C ALA A 148 15.15 -10.63 -7.93
N GLY A 149 16.08 -9.70 -7.80
CA GLY A 149 16.51 -8.82 -8.89
C GLY A 149 15.42 -7.86 -9.36
N CYS A 150 14.56 -7.40 -8.45
CA CYS A 150 13.50 -6.44 -8.76
C CYS A 150 14.10 -5.11 -9.20
N ASP A 151 13.64 -4.55 -10.32
CA ASP A 151 14.01 -3.22 -10.80
C ASP A 151 12.99 -2.15 -10.47
N THR A 152 11.87 -2.56 -9.90
CA THR A 152 10.75 -1.68 -9.52
C THR A 152 10.20 -2.14 -8.18
N LEU A 153 9.97 -1.20 -7.26
CA LEU A 153 9.43 -1.48 -5.93
C LEU A 153 8.20 -0.62 -5.66
N ILE A 154 7.09 -1.26 -5.33
CA ILE A 154 5.87 -0.60 -4.87
C ILE A 154 5.96 -0.36 -3.36
N LEU A 155 5.76 0.88 -2.95
CA LEU A 155 5.58 1.28 -1.56
C LEU A 155 4.11 1.09 -1.19
N GLY A 156 3.73 -0.13 -0.82
CA GLY A 156 2.36 -0.57 -0.60
C GLY A 156 1.79 -0.23 0.78
N CYS A 157 2.22 0.89 1.36
CA CYS A 157 1.69 1.47 2.60
C CYS A 157 1.86 2.98 2.55
N THR A 158 0.89 3.73 3.08
CA THR A 158 0.91 5.20 3.10
C THR A 158 2.04 5.79 3.95
N HIS A 159 2.60 5.02 4.87
CA HIS A 159 3.75 5.42 5.69
C HIS A 159 5.09 5.30 4.95
N TYR A 160 5.22 4.35 4.04
CA TYR A 160 6.52 4.00 3.44
C TYR A 160 7.13 5.05 2.51
N PRO A 161 6.37 5.94 1.85
CA PRO A 161 6.97 7.08 1.15
C PRO A 161 7.85 7.98 2.02
N LEU A 162 7.58 8.05 3.34
CA LEU A 162 8.42 8.77 4.30
C LEU A 162 9.79 8.10 4.52
N LEU A 163 9.91 6.82 4.18
CA LEU A 163 11.16 6.05 4.21
C LEU A 163 11.83 5.95 2.84
N ALA A 164 11.34 6.65 1.81
CA ALA A 164 11.83 6.49 0.42
C ALA A 164 13.34 6.74 0.30
N GLY A 165 13.89 7.71 1.02
CA GLY A 165 15.33 8.00 1.04
C GLY A 165 16.14 6.82 1.59
N LEU A 166 15.73 6.21 2.70
CA LEU A 166 16.37 5.04 3.28
C LEU A 166 16.24 3.82 2.36
N ILE A 167 15.05 3.59 1.81
CA ILE A 167 14.79 2.47 0.90
C ILE A 167 15.66 2.59 -0.35
N SER A 168 15.73 3.77 -0.96
CA SER A 168 16.62 4.01 -2.11
C SER A 168 18.09 3.83 -1.75
N TYR A 169 18.53 4.28 -0.58
CA TYR A 169 19.90 4.08 -0.12
C TYR A 169 20.25 2.58 0.01
N VAL A 170 19.34 1.76 0.54
CA VAL A 170 19.56 0.32 0.70
C VAL A 170 19.55 -0.42 -0.63
N LEU A 171 18.60 -0.08 -1.53
CA LEU A 171 18.43 -0.78 -2.80
C LEU A 171 19.39 -0.32 -3.90
N GLY A 172 19.89 0.92 -3.82
CA GLY A 172 20.70 1.57 -4.85
C GLY A 172 19.89 2.12 -6.02
N ASP A 173 20.58 2.76 -6.97
CA ASP A 173 19.97 3.55 -8.06
C ASP A 173 19.25 2.70 -9.14
N GLY A 174 19.42 1.37 -9.08
CA GLY A 174 18.84 0.46 -10.09
C GLY A 174 17.35 0.19 -9.93
N VAL A 175 16.73 0.57 -8.79
CA VAL A 175 15.35 0.25 -8.45
C VAL A 175 14.48 1.50 -8.48
N THR A 176 13.41 1.45 -9.27
CA THR A 176 12.42 2.53 -9.35
C THR A 176 11.38 2.37 -8.24
N LEU A 177 11.21 3.39 -7.39
CA LEU A 177 10.18 3.39 -6.36
C LEU A 177 8.84 3.92 -6.89
N ILE A 178 7.78 3.17 -6.64
CA ILE A 178 6.40 3.54 -7.00
C ILE A 178 5.60 3.74 -5.71
N SER A 179 5.23 4.98 -5.44
CA SER A 179 4.32 5.28 -4.33
C SER A 179 2.88 4.97 -4.72
N SER A 180 2.11 4.39 -3.81
CA SER A 180 0.67 4.18 -3.98
C SER A 180 -0.15 5.47 -3.80
N SER A 181 0.49 6.56 -3.34
CA SER A 181 -0.17 7.85 -3.04
C SER A 181 -0.03 8.91 -4.13
N HIS A 182 0.52 8.58 -5.32
CA HIS A 182 0.72 9.52 -6.43
C HIS A 182 0.05 9.02 -7.70
#